data_4efa8e1f44bdd706064ee12d74ed137a
#
_entry.id   4efa8e1f44bdd706064ee12d74ed137a
#
_cell.length_a   1.000
_cell.length_b   1.000
_cell.length_c   1.000
_cell.angle_alpha   90.00
_cell.angle_beta   90.00
_cell.angle_gamma   90.00
#
_symmetry.space_group_name_H-M   'P 1'
#
loop_
_entity.id
_entity.type
_entity.pdbx_description
1 polymer ?
#
loop_
_entity_poly.entity_id
_entity_poly.type
_entity_poly.pdbx_seq_one_letter_code
_entity_poly.pdbx_strand_id
1 'polypeptide(L)'
;MTVELAYSSLYIGTLIILAALIGVMVIRAIIGPRITDRILSINVLGTLVIAAIAVFSRYLDEGYLLDVALIYTMISFVSVLIMASVYIPARPFRGPFGASAFNAPEETETVPEMKKMRKRGRKKK
;
A
#
# COMPACT_ATOMS: atom_id res chain seq x y z
N MET A 1 -25.20 33.71 12.71
CA MET A 1 -25.54 33.55 11.26
C MET A 1 -24.32 33.53 10.36
N THR A 2 -23.37 34.41 10.51
CA THR A 2 -22.17 34.46 9.61
C THR A 2 -21.22 33.27 9.80
N VAL A 3 -21.06 32.78 11.01
CA VAL A 3 -20.15 31.67 11.32
C VAL A 3 -20.69 30.33 10.80
N GLU A 4 -21.96 30.07 10.94
CA GLU A 4 -22.61 28.86 10.42
C GLU A 4 -22.59 28.79 8.89
N LEU A 5 -22.83 29.93 8.23
CA LEU A 5 -22.72 30.02 6.78
C LEU A 5 -21.28 29.78 6.30
N ALA A 6 -20.29 30.29 7.03
CA ALA A 6 -18.89 30.06 6.72
C ALA A 6 -18.50 28.57 6.86
N TYR A 7 -18.94 27.89 7.93
CA TYR A 7 -18.70 26.44 8.10
C TYR A 7 -19.38 25.61 7.00
N SER A 8 -20.64 25.88 6.69
CA SER A 8 -21.36 25.19 5.64
C SER A 8 -20.68 25.34 4.28
N SER A 9 -20.28 26.56 3.93
CA SER A 9 -19.57 26.85 2.68
C SER A 9 -18.22 26.11 2.62
N LEU A 10 -17.50 26.02 3.73
CA LEU A 10 -16.21 25.33 3.83
C LEU A 10 -16.40 23.82 3.65
N TYR A 11 -17.41 23.21 4.27
CA TYR A 11 -17.69 21.77 4.10
C TYR A 11 -18.06 21.43 2.66
N ILE A 12 -18.94 22.22 2.04
CA ILE A 12 -19.34 22.00 0.65
C ILE A 12 -18.13 22.16 -0.29
N GLY A 13 -17.32 23.19 -0.10
CA GLY A 13 -16.10 23.40 -0.88
C GLY A 13 -15.12 22.22 -0.75
N THR A 14 -14.91 21.73 0.46
CA THR A 14 -14.05 20.56 0.72
C THR A 14 -14.58 19.30 0.03
N LEU A 15 -15.89 19.04 0.09
CA LEU A 15 -16.51 17.89 -0.57
C LEU A 15 -16.37 17.96 -2.10
N ILE A 16 -16.52 19.14 -2.70
CA ILE A 16 -16.35 19.34 -4.14
C ILE A 16 -14.90 19.05 -4.56
N ILE A 17 -13.92 19.55 -3.79
CA ILE A 17 -12.50 19.31 -4.06
C ILE A 17 -12.19 17.81 -3.92
N LEU A 18 -12.67 17.16 -2.87
CA LEU A 18 -12.48 15.71 -2.68
C LEU A 18 -13.11 14.91 -3.82
N ALA A 19 -14.32 15.25 -4.25
CA ALA A 19 -14.97 14.58 -5.37
C ALA A 19 -14.17 14.72 -6.66
N ALA A 20 -13.63 15.91 -6.93
CA ALA A 20 -12.77 16.14 -8.10
C ALA A 20 -11.48 15.29 -8.04
N LEU A 21 -10.81 15.24 -6.88
CA LEU A 21 -9.62 14.42 -6.68
C LEU A 21 -9.91 12.93 -6.84
N ILE A 22 -11.01 12.44 -6.29
CA ILE A 22 -11.47 11.06 -6.46
C ILE A 22 -11.67 10.75 -7.96
N GLY A 23 -12.34 11.63 -8.70
CA GLY A 23 -12.55 11.49 -10.14
C GLY A 23 -11.23 11.38 -10.91
N VAL A 24 -10.28 12.25 -10.64
CA VAL A 24 -8.94 12.20 -11.27
C VAL A 24 -8.22 10.90 -10.95
N MET A 25 -8.27 10.42 -9.71
CA MET A 25 -7.62 9.16 -9.31
C MET A 25 -8.28 7.94 -9.95
N VAL A 26 -9.61 7.93 -10.11
CA VAL A 26 -10.32 6.87 -10.84
C VAL A 26 -9.88 6.83 -12.30
N ILE A 27 -9.83 7.97 -12.97
CA ILE A 27 -9.36 8.07 -14.35
C ILE A 27 -7.92 7.53 -14.46
N ARG A 28 -7.04 7.91 -13.56
CA ARG A 28 -5.67 7.42 -13.51
C ARG A 28 -5.59 5.90 -13.27
N ALA A 29 -6.44 5.34 -12.44
CA ALA A 29 -6.51 3.91 -12.17
C ALA A 29 -6.92 3.10 -13.42
N ILE A 30 -7.77 3.68 -14.29
CA ILE A 30 -8.24 3.02 -15.52
C ILE A 30 -7.19 3.14 -16.63
N ILE A 31 -6.62 4.33 -16.82
CA ILE A 31 -5.72 4.65 -17.94
C ILE A 31 -4.26 4.25 -17.63
N GLY A 32 -3.89 4.07 -16.36
CA GLY A 32 -2.52 3.78 -15.93
C GLY A 32 -1.88 2.62 -16.71
N PRO A 33 -0.77 2.84 -17.44
CA PRO A 33 -0.15 1.83 -18.32
C PRO A 33 0.57 0.74 -17.52
N ARG A 34 0.91 0.99 -16.25
CA ARG A 34 1.61 0.06 -15.38
C ARG A 34 0.69 -0.45 -14.28
N ILE A 35 0.81 -1.73 -13.96
CA ILE A 35 0.06 -2.36 -12.86
C ILE A 35 0.35 -1.64 -11.53
N THR A 36 1.60 -1.24 -11.31
CA THR A 36 2.03 -0.48 -10.12
C THR A 36 1.31 0.87 -9.98
N ASP A 37 1.11 1.60 -11.10
CA ASP A 37 0.39 2.88 -11.09
C ASP A 37 -1.08 2.69 -10.71
N ARG A 38 -1.70 1.61 -11.15
CA ARG A 38 -3.09 1.27 -10.79
C ARG A 38 -3.21 0.95 -9.30
N ILE A 39 -2.28 0.14 -8.76
CA ILE A 39 -2.23 -0.21 -7.34
C ILE A 39 -2.05 1.04 -6.48
N LEU A 40 -1.12 1.93 -6.85
CA LEU A 40 -0.88 3.17 -6.16
C LEU A 40 -2.11 4.09 -6.20
N SER A 41 -2.77 4.20 -7.35
CA SER A 41 -3.97 5.02 -7.52
C SER A 41 -5.13 4.52 -6.64
N ILE A 42 -5.34 3.20 -6.56
CA ILE A 42 -6.37 2.60 -5.71
C ILE A 42 -6.08 2.87 -4.23
N ASN A 43 -4.83 2.81 -3.80
CA ASN A 43 -4.44 3.11 -2.42
C ASN A 43 -4.72 4.58 -2.05
N VAL A 44 -4.33 5.51 -2.92
CA VAL A 44 -4.61 6.94 -2.72
C VAL A 44 -6.12 7.21 -2.76
N LEU A 45 -6.84 6.55 -3.67
CA LEU A 45 -8.31 6.62 -3.74
C LEU A 45 -8.96 6.21 -2.41
N GLY A 46 -8.49 5.10 -1.81
CA GLY A 46 -8.97 4.65 -0.49
C GLY A 46 -8.81 5.73 0.58
N THR A 47 -7.67 6.40 0.62
CA THR A 47 -7.42 7.52 1.57
C THR A 47 -8.36 8.70 1.33
N LEU A 48 -8.62 9.05 0.08
CA LEU A 48 -9.56 10.13 -0.28
C LEU A 48 -11.00 9.79 0.11
N VAL A 49 -11.40 8.52 -0.04
CA VAL A 49 -12.73 8.06 0.38
C VAL A 49 -12.88 8.15 1.90
N ILE A 50 -11.87 7.75 2.67
CA ILE A 50 -11.89 7.89 4.14
C ILE A 50 -12.02 9.35 4.54
N ALA A 51 -11.25 10.24 3.91
CA ALA A 51 -11.33 11.67 4.16
C ALA A 51 -12.72 12.23 3.82
N ALA A 52 -13.32 11.80 2.71
CA ALA A 52 -14.66 12.20 2.32
C ALA A 52 -15.72 11.75 3.34
N ILE A 53 -15.65 10.51 3.83
CA ILE A 53 -16.56 10.00 4.87
C ILE A 53 -16.40 10.81 6.16
N ALA A 54 -15.19 11.14 6.57
CA ALA A 54 -14.91 11.92 7.78
C ALA A 54 -15.50 13.33 7.68
N VAL A 55 -15.33 14.01 6.55
CA VAL A 55 -15.92 15.33 6.30
C VAL A 55 -17.45 15.25 6.26
N PHE A 56 -18.00 14.23 5.62
CA PHE A 56 -19.43 14.00 5.51
C PHE A 56 -20.08 13.70 6.86
N SER A 57 -19.38 12.93 7.73
CA SER A 57 -19.78 12.67 9.11
C SER A 57 -19.94 13.98 9.91
N ARG A 58 -19.01 14.91 9.74
CA ARG A 58 -19.09 16.22 10.41
C ARG A 58 -20.22 17.10 9.87
N TYR A 59 -20.50 16.98 8.57
CA TYR A 59 -21.59 17.74 7.97
C TYR A 59 -22.98 17.28 8.44
N LEU A 60 -23.16 15.96 8.61
CA LEU A 60 -24.42 15.38 9.10
C LEU A 60 -24.54 15.36 10.62
N ASP A 61 -23.45 15.66 11.35
CA ASP A 61 -23.32 15.52 12.80
C ASP A 61 -23.63 14.09 13.33
N GLU A 62 -23.33 13.09 12.50
CA GLU A 62 -23.60 11.68 12.75
C GLU A 62 -22.29 10.90 13.03
N GLY A 63 -22.07 10.56 14.29
CA GLY A 63 -20.84 9.91 14.76
C GLY A 63 -20.60 8.50 14.19
N TYR A 64 -21.67 7.75 13.86
CA TYR A 64 -21.55 6.38 13.36
C TYR A 64 -20.80 6.27 12.01
N LEU A 65 -20.80 7.34 11.21
CA LEU A 65 -20.03 7.36 9.96
C LEU A 65 -18.52 7.31 10.18
N LEU A 66 -18.04 7.83 11.32
CA LEU A 66 -16.63 7.71 11.69
C LEU A 66 -16.25 6.27 12.02
N ASP A 67 -17.14 5.50 12.63
CA ASP A 67 -16.89 4.07 12.91
C ASP A 67 -16.77 3.28 11.60
N VAL A 68 -17.62 3.59 10.62
CA VAL A 68 -17.51 3.02 9.27
C VAL A 68 -16.19 3.39 8.60
N ALA A 69 -15.76 4.64 8.71
CA ALA A 69 -14.47 5.09 8.20
C ALA A 69 -13.30 4.34 8.84
N LEU A 70 -13.38 4.09 10.15
CA LEU A 70 -12.36 3.34 10.90
C LEU A 70 -12.25 1.89 10.41
N ILE A 71 -13.38 1.19 10.26
CA ILE A 71 -13.42 -0.18 9.73
C ILE A 71 -12.87 -0.21 8.31
N TYR A 72 -13.27 0.72 7.47
CA TYR A 72 -12.78 0.83 6.10
C TYR A 72 -11.26 1.05 6.06
N THR A 73 -10.73 1.89 6.94
CA THR A 73 -9.29 2.14 7.06
C THR A 73 -8.52 0.86 7.40
N MET A 74 -9.03 0.07 8.33
CA MET A 74 -8.41 -1.21 8.72
C MET A 74 -8.38 -2.20 7.55
N ILE A 75 -9.50 -2.35 6.84
CA ILE A 75 -9.59 -3.24 5.67
C ILE A 75 -8.66 -2.75 4.55
N SER A 76 -8.65 -1.45 4.27
CA SER A 76 -7.80 -0.83 3.26
C SER A 76 -6.31 -1.04 3.57
N PHE A 77 -5.90 -0.89 4.82
CA PHE A 77 -4.53 -1.12 5.26
C PHE A 77 -4.10 -2.57 5.05
N VAL A 78 -4.93 -3.54 5.47
CA VAL A 78 -4.64 -4.96 5.26
C VAL A 78 -4.55 -5.30 3.77
N SER A 79 -5.44 -4.74 2.95
CA SER A 79 -5.43 -4.92 1.49
C SER A 79 -4.12 -4.44 0.86
N VAL A 80 -3.62 -3.28 1.28
CA VAL A 80 -2.33 -2.74 0.81
C VAL A 80 -1.16 -3.62 1.22
N LEU A 81 -1.17 -4.15 2.45
CA LEU A 81 -0.12 -5.07 2.92
C LEU A 81 -0.09 -6.36 2.09
N ILE A 82 -1.25 -6.95 1.83
CA ILE A 82 -1.36 -8.15 0.99
C ILE A 82 -0.87 -7.85 -0.43
N MET A 83 -1.29 -6.74 -1.01
CA MET A 83 -0.88 -6.32 -2.34
C MET A 83 0.63 -6.10 -2.42
N ALA A 84 1.21 -5.40 -1.45
CA ALA A 84 2.65 -5.18 -1.36
C ALA A 84 3.42 -6.50 -1.23
N SER A 85 2.92 -7.44 -0.43
CA SER A 85 3.51 -8.77 -0.24
C SER A 85 3.52 -9.59 -1.54
N VAL A 86 2.49 -9.47 -2.37
CA VAL A 86 2.37 -10.22 -3.62
C VAL A 86 3.20 -9.61 -4.75
N TYR A 87 3.23 -8.28 -4.85
CA TYR A 87 3.86 -7.58 -5.98
C TYR A 87 5.31 -7.19 -5.75
N ILE A 88 5.75 -7.07 -4.50
CA ILE A 88 7.16 -6.90 -4.20
C ILE A 88 7.75 -8.30 -3.99
N PRO A 89 8.45 -8.89 -4.99
CA PRO A 89 9.19 -10.11 -4.75
C PRO A 89 10.16 -9.80 -3.61
N ALA A 90 10.18 -10.67 -2.61
CA ALA A 90 11.06 -10.56 -1.47
C ALA A 90 12.51 -10.48 -1.96
N ARG A 91 12.97 -9.28 -2.28
CA ARG A 91 14.39 -9.00 -2.30
C ARG A 91 14.82 -9.11 -0.86
N PRO A 92 15.76 -9.99 -0.51
CA PRO A 92 16.26 -10.03 0.85
C PRO A 92 16.68 -8.60 1.19
N PHE A 93 16.03 -8.03 2.20
CA PHE A 93 16.35 -6.71 2.72
C PHE A 93 17.79 -6.76 3.21
N ARG A 94 18.71 -6.40 2.35
CA ARG A 94 20.13 -6.29 2.65
C ARG A 94 20.39 -4.93 3.29
N GLY A 95 19.66 -4.66 4.38
CA GLY A 95 19.94 -3.53 5.24
C GLY A 95 20.98 -3.90 6.29
N PRO A 96 21.80 -2.96 6.76
CA PRO A 96 22.88 -3.23 7.73
C PRO A 96 22.38 -3.71 9.10
N PHE A 97 21.07 -3.75 9.33
CA PHE A 97 20.48 -4.13 10.63
C PHE A 97 19.61 -5.40 10.57
N GLY A 98 19.35 -6.00 9.40
CA GLY A 98 18.46 -7.16 9.25
C GLY A 98 19.17 -8.49 8.95
N ALA A 99 20.50 -8.50 8.85
CA ALA A 99 21.22 -9.68 8.37
C ALA A 99 21.59 -10.69 9.47
N SER A 100 21.30 -10.42 10.74
CA SER A 100 21.76 -11.29 11.84
C SER A 100 20.68 -12.11 12.55
N ALA A 101 19.39 -11.97 12.20
CA ALA A 101 18.33 -12.64 12.95
C ALA A 101 17.62 -13.79 12.23
N PHE A 102 17.88 -14.05 10.93
CA PHE A 102 17.18 -15.12 10.21
C PHE A 102 18.07 -16.01 9.32
N ASN A 103 19.37 -16.01 9.51
CA ASN A 103 20.22 -17.05 8.95
C ASN A 103 20.58 -18.04 10.03
N ALA A 104 19.74 -19.03 10.23
CA ALA A 104 20.19 -20.31 10.76
C ALA A 104 21.25 -20.89 9.77
N PRO A 105 22.44 -21.23 10.24
CA PRO A 105 23.50 -21.74 9.39
C PRO A 105 23.35 -23.27 9.23
N GLU A 106 22.45 -23.67 8.34
CA GLU A 106 22.40 -25.07 7.94
C GLU A 106 22.00 -25.16 6.48
N GLU A 107 22.94 -25.16 5.58
CA GLU A 107 22.91 -25.82 4.26
C GLU A 107 23.81 -25.20 3.19
N THR A 108 24.84 -24.45 3.52
CA THR A 108 25.75 -23.93 2.49
C THR A 108 27.17 -24.51 2.48
N GLU A 109 27.45 -25.51 3.29
CA GLU A 109 28.81 -26.11 3.26
C GLU A 109 29.01 -27.24 2.24
N THR A 110 27.95 -27.79 1.63
CA THR A 110 28.11 -28.95 0.73
C THR A 110 28.15 -28.59 -0.76
N VAL A 111 27.72 -27.40 -1.18
CA VAL A 111 27.60 -27.04 -2.61
C VAL A 111 28.91 -26.62 -3.27
N PRO A 112 29.86 -25.91 -2.63
CA PRO A 112 31.12 -25.56 -3.27
C PRO A 112 32.09 -26.77 -3.39
N GLU A 113 32.04 -27.73 -2.46
CA GLU A 113 32.88 -28.92 -2.49
C GLU A 113 32.47 -29.88 -3.62
N MET A 114 31.19 -30.14 -3.81
CA MET A 114 30.71 -30.98 -4.92
C MET A 114 31.04 -30.40 -6.30
N LYS A 115 31.05 -29.09 -6.45
CA LYS A 115 31.39 -28.41 -7.70
C LYS A 115 32.89 -28.50 -8.00
N LYS A 116 33.75 -28.54 -6.96
CA LYS A 116 35.19 -28.76 -7.10
C LYS A 116 35.53 -30.19 -7.46
N MET A 117 34.84 -31.17 -6.87
CA MET A 117 35.05 -32.60 -7.20
C MET A 117 34.61 -32.94 -8.63
N ARG A 118 33.53 -32.36 -9.11
CA ARG A 118 33.05 -32.53 -10.49
C ARG A 118 33.99 -31.95 -11.54
N LYS A 119 34.69 -30.85 -11.22
CA LYS A 119 35.72 -30.26 -12.10
C LYS A 119 37.04 -31.09 -12.11
N ARG A 120 37.40 -31.75 -11.01
CA ARG A 120 38.59 -32.61 -10.96
C ARG A 120 38.40 -33.94 -11.71
N GLY A 121 37.20 -34.52 -11.69
CA GLY A 121 36.87 -35.72 -12.45
C GLY A 121 36.89 -35.55 -13.96
N ARG A 122 36.64 -34.33 -14.46
CA ARG A 122 36.60 -34.03 -15.91
C ARG A 122 37.98 -33.78 -16.53
N LYS A 123 39.02 -33.54 -15.72
CA LYS A 123 40.41 -33.36 -16.20
C LYS A 123 41.21 -34.65 -16.25
N LYS A 124 40.67 -35.80 -15.85
CA LYS A 124 41.35 -37.10 -15.88
C LYS A 124 40.84 -38.08 -16.95
N LYS A 125 39.96 -37.59 -17.86
CA LYS A 125 39.61 -38.29 -19.10
C LYS A 125 40.12 -37.44 -20.26
#